data_4012044fb751c4cd095fbd6f230cd71b
#
_entry.id   4012044fb751c4cd095fbd6f230cd71b
#
_cell.length_a   1.000
_cell.length_b   1.000
_cell.length_c   1.000
_cell.angle_alpha   90.00
_cell.angle_beta   90.00
_cell.angle_gamma   90.00
#
_symmetry.space_group_name_H-M   'P 1'
#
loop_
_entity.id
_entity.type
_entity.pdbx_description
1 polymer ?
#
loop_
_entity_poly.entity_id
_entity_poly.type
_entity_poly.pdbx_seq_one_letter_code
_entity_poly.pdbx_strand_id
1 'polypeptide(L)'
;MECPFGAIDEDEKRFPLFNEERCRRCGTCMGACPVRVISFENYSCDTVGSQIKAVNIPDEFEEKPRILILACENDAYPALDMAGIQRITYSAYVRAIPVRCLGSVNTIWITDALNSGYDGVMMMGCKKGDDYQCHFVKGSEMAHYRMSKIGDTLKQLGLEPERVQTQEVAITDNARVARLIDEYVAQINEIGLSPMKGFG
;
A
#
# COMPACT_ATOMS: atom_id res chain seq x y z
N MET A 1 9.47 -19.26 -2.12
CA MET A 1 9.97 -18.71 -0.84
C MET A 1 9.83 -17.20 -0.88
N GLU A 2 9.06 -16.61 0.04
CA GLU A 2 8.68 -15.17 -0.01
C GLU A 2 9.79 -14.22 0.48
N CYS A 3 10.76 -14.73 1.27
CA CYS A 3 11.84 -13.87 1.77
C CYS A 3 12.94 -13.69 0.73
N PRO A 4 13.17 -12.46 0.21
CA PRO A 4 14.21 -12.22 -0.79
C PRO A 4 15.63 -12.32 -0.24
N PHE A 5 15.79 -12.36 1.09
CA PHE A 5 17.10 -12.40 1.77
C PHE A 5 17.43 -13.77 2.37
N GLY A 6 16.58 -14.79 2.15
CA GLY A 6 16.78 -16.11 2.74
C GLY A 6 16.84 -16.10 4.27
N ALA A 7 16.08 -15.21 4.91
CA ALA A 7 16.04 -15.08 6.36
C ALA A 7 14.97 -15.97 7.02
N ILE A 8 14.24 -16.78 6.23
CA ILE A 8 13.23 -17.69 6.72
C ILE A 8 13.57 -19.07 6.13
N ASP A 9 13.90 -20.00 7.00
CA ASP A 9 14.14 -21.40 6.70
C ASP A 9 13.08 -22.26 7.41
N GLU A 10 13.13 -23.56 7.23
CA GLU A 10 12.26 -24.52 7.91
C GLU A 10 13.12 -25.53 8.69
N ASP A 11 12.67 -25.91 9.88
CA ASP A 11 13.25 -27.02 10.63
C ASP A 11 12.80 -28.38 10.07
N GLU A 12 13.29 -29.48 10.65
CA GLU A 12 12.91 -30.85 10.26
C GLU A 12 11.41 -31.14 10.38
N LYS A 13 10.68 -30.36 11.19
CA LYS A 13 9.25 -30.46 11.41
C LYS A 13 8.46 -29.42 10.59
N ARG A 14 9.12 -28.68 9.69
CA ARG A 14 8.56 -27.62 8.86
C ARG A 14 8.08 -26.40 9.65
N PHE A 15 8.59 -26.15 10.85
CA PHE A 15 8.38 -24.89 11.53
C PHE A 15 9.33 -23.82 11.00
N PRO A 16 8.88 -22.57 10.87
CA PRO A 16 9.73 -21.51 10.36
C PRO A 16 10.85 -21.16 11.35
N LEU A 17 12.08 -21.14 10.83
CA LEU A 17 13.26 -20.67 11.53
C LEU A 17 13.62 -19.30 10.97
N PHE A 18 13.77 -18.31 11.87
CA PHE A 18 14.11 -16.94 11.50
C PHE A 18 15.58 -16.65 11.77
N ASN A 19 16.29 -16.22 10.74
CA ASN A 19 17.66 -15.72 10.85
C ASN A 19 17.63 -14.18 10.90
N GLU A 20 17.81 -13.61 12.10
CA GLU A 20 17.76 -12.16 12.33
C GLU A 20 18.89 -11.42 11.62
N GLU A 21 20.07 -12.02 11.45
CA GLU A 21 21.22 -11.39 10.80
C GLU A 21 20.97 -11.18 9.31
N ARG A 22 20.20 -12.07 8.67
CA ARG A 22 19.82 -11.95 7.27
C ARG A 22 18.57 -11.08 7.08
N CYS A 23 17.78 -10.91 8.12
CA CYS A 23 16.50 -10.20 8.04
C CYS A 23 16.72 -8.70 7.85
N ARG A 24 16.21 -8.15 6.73
CA ARG A 24 16.20 -6.72 6.44
C ARG A 24 14.95 -6.00 6.91
N ARG A 25 14.07 -6.68 7.64
CA ARG A 25 12.82 -6.13 8.19
C ARG A 25 11.92 -5.44 7.16
N CYS A 26 11.99 -5.88 5.91
CA CYS A 26 11.22 -5.30 4.79
C CYS A 26 9.70 -5.54 4.89
N GLY A 27 9.26 -6.55 5.63
CA GLY A 27 7.85 -6.89 5.80
C GLY A 27 7.25 -7.71 4.66
N THR A 28 8.00 -8.11 3.63
CA THR A 28 7.45 -8.90 2.51
C THR A 28 6.77 -10.20 2.98
N CYS A 29 7.34 -10.87 3.97
CA CYS A 29 6.75 -12.07 4.59
C CYS A 29 5.43 -11.75 5.33
N MET A 30 5.32 -10.58 5.96
CA MET A 30 4.09 -10.12 6.60
C MET A 30 2.99 -9.87 5.55
N GLY A 31 3.35 -9.22 4.43
CA GLY A 31 2.42 -9.00 3.32
C GLY A 31 1.96 -10.30 2.64
N ALA A 32 2.79 -11.33 2.66
CA ALA A 32 2.48 -12.65 2.10
C ALA A 32 1.68 -13.54 3.04
N CYS A 33 1.67 -13.26 4.35
CA CYS A 33 1.06 -14.15 5.34
C CYS A 33 -0.48 -14.01 5.34
N PRO A 34 -1.22 -15.04 4.91
CA PRO A 34 -2.68 -14.96 4.83
C PRO A 34 -3.34 -14.96 6.23
N VAL A 35 -2.67 -15.55 7.22
CA VAL A 35 -3.17 -15.64 8.60
C VAL A 35 -2.63 -14.52 9.51
N ARG A 36 -1.81 -13.61 8.99
CA ARG A 36 -1.31 -12.39 9.66
C ARG A 36 -0.51 -12.62 10.94
N VAL A 37 0.07 -13.79 11.13
CA VAL A 37 0.84 -14.11 12.33
C VAL A 37 2.27 -13.56 12.31
N ILE A 38 2.77 -13.15 11.14
CA ILE A 38 4.11 -12.58 11.01
C ILE A 38 4.02 -11.08 11.30
N SER A 39 4.80 -10.63 12.27
CA SER A 39 4.87 -9.23 12.68
C SER A 39 6.29 -8.85 13.10
N PHE A 40 6.54 -7.56 13.16
CA PHE A 40 7.73 -6.97 13.78
C PHE A 40 7.29 -6.14 14.98
N GLU A 41 8.23 -5.88 15.87
CA GLU A 41 8.00 -4.93 16.94
C GLU A 41 7.53 -3.57 16.36
N ASN A 42 6.42 -3.09 16.84
CA ASN A 42 5.79 -1.83 16.40
C ASN A 42 5.39 -1.75 14.91
N TYR A 43 5.37 -2.89 14.19
CA TYR A 43 4.93 -2.95 12.81
C TYR A 43 4.28 -4.30 12.52
N SER A 44 2.96 -4.35 12.56
CA SER A 44 2.15 -5.54 12.31
C SER A 44 1.02 -5.25 11.33
N CYS A 45 0.38 -6.29 10.81
CA CYS A 45 -0.83 -6.13 10.02
C CYS A 45 -1.92 -5.38 10.78
N ASP A 46 -2.07 -5.66 12.07
CA ASP A 46 -3.10 -5.04 12.90
C ASP A 46 -2.77 -3.59 13.25
N THR A 47 -1.48 -3.26 13.48
CA THR A 47 -1.06 -1.89 13.74
C THR A 47 -1.35 -0.97 12.54
N VAL A 48 -0.97 -1.39 11.32
CA VAL A 48 -1.24 -0.61 10.12
C VAL A 48 -2.74 -0.60 9.81
N GLY A 49 -3.44 -1.72 9.97
CA GLY A 49 -4.89 -1.80 9.83
C GLY A 49 -5.63 -0.84 10.77
N SER A 50 -5.16 -0.70 12.02
CA SER A 50 -5.70 0.26 12.98
C SER A 50 -5.45 1.71 12.55
N GLN A 51 -4.27 2.02 12.01
CA GLN A 51 -3.99 3.35 11.46
C GLN A 51 -4.92 3.70 10.29
N ILE A 52 -5.17 2.75 9.38
CA ILE A 52 -6.09 2.92 8.27
C ILE A 52 -7.50 3.25 8.78
N LYS A 53 -7.99 2.50 9.76
CA LYS A 53 -9.33 2.67 10.34
C LYS A 53 -9.47 3.91 11.24
N ALA A 54 -8.36 4.43 11.77
CA ALA A 54 -8.37 5.63 12.61
C ALA A 54 -8.54 6.94 11.81
N VAL A 55 -8.39 6.91 10.49
CA VAL A 55 -8.61 8.08 9.64
C VAL A 55 -10.11 8.39 9.60
N ASN A 56 -10.46 9.64 9.90
CA ASN A 56 -11.84 10.09 9.75
C ASN A 56 -12.22 10.12 8.26
N ILE A 57 -13.23 9.34 7.89
CA ILE A 57 -13.78 9.29 6.55
C ILE A 57 -15.01 10.19 6.52
N PRO A 58 -15.09 11.19 5.61
CA PRO A 58 -16.30 11.99 5.45
C PRO A 58 -17.48 11.11 5.10
N ASP A 59 -18.64 11.46 5.61
CA ASP A 59 -19.88 10.76 5.25
C ASP A 59 -20.27 11.04 3.79
N GLU A 60 -21.29 10.35 3.32
CA GLU A 60 -21.78 10.46 1.94
C GLU A 60 -22.31 11.87 1.59
N PHE A 61 -22.74 12.65 2.59
CA PHE A 61 -23.27 14.01 2.37
C PHE A 61 -22.19 15.06 2.15
N GLU A 62 -20.95 14.77 2.49
CA GLU A 62 -19.83 15.68 2.24
C GLU A 62 -19.32 15.62 0.81
N GLU A 63 -19.77 14.66 0.01
CA GLU A 63 -19.48 14.48 -1.44
C GLU A 63 -17.99 14.60 -1.81
N LYS A 64 -17.10 14.20 -0.92
CA LYS A 64 -15.66 14.29 -1.13
C LYS A 64 -15.05 12.90 -1.17
N PRO A 65 -14.23 12.59 -2.19
CA PRO A 65 -13.52 11.35 -2.18
C PRO A 65 -12.53 11.31 -1.00
N ARG A 66 -12.36 10.13 -0.43
CA ARG A 66 -11.29 9.85 0.51
C ARG A 66 -10.42 8.75 -0.04
N ILE A 67 -9.16 9.05 -0.26
CA ILE A 67 -8.20 8.16 -0.89
C ILE A 67 -7.09 7.83 0.10
N LEU A 68 -6.80 6.53 0.24
CA LEU A 68 -5.66 6.04 0.97
C LEU A 68 -4.47 5.91 0.04
N ILE A 69 -3.32 6.43 0.45
CA ILE A 69 -2.04 6.18 -0.19
C ILE A 69 -1.18 5.32 0.75
N LEU A 70 -0.79 4.14 0.29
CA LEU A 70 0.22 3.32 0.95
C LEU A 70 1.56 3.58 0.24
N ALA A 71 2.39 4.40 0.87
CA ALA A 71 3.65 4.87 0.29
C ALA A 71 4.85 4.13 0.89
N CYS A 72 5.72 3.52 0.06
CA CYS A 72 6.91 2.89 0.58
C CYS A 72 7.89 3.92 1.17
N GLU A 73 8.50 3.59 2.29
CA GLU A 73 9.42 4.46 3.03
C GLU A 73 10.72 4.78 2.27
N ASN A 74 11.05 4.02 1.22
CA ASN A 74 12.32 4.15 0.54
C ASN A 74 12.30 5.20 -0.59
N ASP A 75 11.22 5.26 -1.39
CA ASP A 75 11.12 6.16 -2.54
C ASP A 75 9.85 7.01 -2.49
N ALA A 76 8.69 6.40 -2.35
CA ALA A 76 7.42 7.11 -2.52
C ALA A 76 7.17 8.13 -1.40
N TYR A 77 7.39 7.75 -0.14
CA TYR A 77 7.19 8.65 0.98
C TYR A 77 8.20 9.80 0.98
N PRO A 78 9.51 9.58 0.75
CA PRO A 78 10.47 10.66 0.57
C PRO A 78 10.17 11.56 -0.63
N ALA A 79 9.62 11.03 -1.74
CA ALA A 79 9.20 11.86 -2.87
C ALA A 79 8.03 12.78 -2.51
N LEU A 80 7.06 12.30 -1.70
CA LEU A 80 5.98 13.11 -1.15
C LEU A 80 6.51 14.19 -0.20
N ASP A 81 7.44 13.84 0.68
CA ASP A 81 8.08 14.77 1.61
C ASP A 81 8.84 15.86 0.85
N MET A 82 9.61 15.49 -0.17
CA MET A 82 10.31 16.41 -1.05
C MET A 82 9.33 17.33 -1.81
N ALA A 83 8.18 16.83 -2.25
CA ALA A 83 7.15 17.66 -2.86
C ALA A 83 6.66 18.73 -1.89
N GLY A 84 6.47 18.36 -0.61
CA GLY A 84 6.13 19.31 0.46
C GLY A 84 7.20 20.39 0.68
N ILE A 85 8.48 20.00 0.75
CA ILE A 85 9.62 20.93 0.87
C ILE A 85 9.65 21.91 -0.30
N GLN A 86 9.35 21.46 -1.51
CA GLN A 86 9.31 22.28 -2.72
C GLN A 86 7.97 23.04 -2.89
N ARG A 87 7.05 22.93 -1.92
CA ARG A 87 5.73 23.55 -1.96
C ARG A 87 4.89 23.14 -3.19
N ILE A 88 5.10 21.93 -3.68
CA ILE A 88 4.25 21.35 -4.71
C ILE A 88 2.97 20.89 -4.02
N THR A 89 1.85 21.41 -4.47
CA THR A 89 0.52 21.08 -3.93
C THR A 89 -0.11 19.92 -4.69
N TYR A 90 -0.91 19.15 -4.00
CA TYR A 90 -1.77 18.11 -4.54
C TYR A 90 -3.08 18.04 -3.73
N SER A 91 -4.03 17.28 -4.18
CA SER A 91 -5.35 17.18 -3.58
C SER A 91 -5.30 16.85 -2.08
N ALA A 92 -6.09 17.57 -1.28
CA ALA A 92 -6.24 17.34 0.16
C ALA A 92 -7.08 16.10 0.51
N TYR A 93 -7.68 15.43 -0.48
CA TYR A 93 -8.57 14.27 -0.28
C TYR A 93 -7.83 12.97 -0.04
N VAL A 94 -6.51 13.01 0.06
CA VAL A 94 -5.66 11.86 0.26
C VAL A 94 -5.13 11.79 1.70
N ARG A 95 -4.88 10.57 2.16
CA ARG A 95 -4.16 10.28 3.40
C ARG A 95 -3.04 9.29 3.08
N ALA A 96 -1.81 9.70 3.32
CA ALA A 96 -0.63 8.86 3.09
C ALA A 96 -0.21 8.16 4.38
N ILE A 97 -0.12 6.84 4.33
CA ILE A 97 0.42 6.00 5.39
C ILE A 97 1.72 5.38 4.88
N PRO A 98 2.84 5.63 5.56
CA PRO A 98 4.10 5.02 5.18
C PRO A 98 4.07 3.50 5.47
N VAL A 99 4.61 2.74 4.53
CA VAL A 99 4.84 1.30 4.67
C VAL A 99 6.29 1.00 4.36
N ARG A 100 6.90 0.07 5.09
CA ARG A 100 8.33 -0.25 4.93
C ARG A 100 8.71 -0.61 3.50
N CYS A 101 7.83 -1.33 2.83
CA CYS A 101 7.97 -1.72 1.43
C CYS A 101 6.59 -2.04 0.87
N LEU A 102 6.33 -1.80 -0.40
CA LEU A 102 5.08 -2.29 -1.01
C LEU A 102 4.92 -3.81 -0.88
N GLY A 103 6.03 -4.54 -0.85
CA GLY A 103 6.02 -5.97 -0.54
C GLY A 103 5.46 -6.32 0.83
N SER A 104 5.36 -5.38 1.78
CA SER A 104 4.71 -5.60 3.08
C SER A 104 3.20 -5.42 3.04
N VAL A 105 2.66 -4.83 1.99
CA VAL A 105 1.22 -4.60 1.88
C VAL A 105 0.48 -5.92 1.81
N ASN A 106 -0.36 -6.16 2.80
CA ASN A 106 -1.29 -7.28 2.82
C ASN A 106 -2.59 -6.85 2.13
N THR A 107 -3.19 -7.75 1.34
CA THR A 107 -4.44 -7.47 0.62
C THR A 107 -5.58 -7.09 1.55
N ILE A 108 -5.55 -7.54 2.81
CA ILE A 108 -6.56 -7.19 3.81
C ILE A 108 -6.58 -5.69 4.12
N TRP A 109 -5.44 -5.00 4.06
CA TRP A 109 -5.42 -3.55 4.27
C TRP A 109 -6.21 -2.80 3.21
N ILE A 110 -6.18 -3.31 1.98
CA ILE A 110 -6.91 -2.72 0.86
C ILE A 110 -8.41 -2.97 1.01
N THR A 111 -8.79 -4.21 1.28
CA THR A 111 -10.20 -4.56 1.49
C THR A 111 -10.78 -3.90 2.73
N ASP A 112 -10.02 -3.84 3.83
CA ASP A 112 -10.43 -3.14 5.05
C ASP A 112 -10.59 -1.63 4.82
N ALA A 113 -9.67 -1.00 4.07
CA ALA A 113 -9.78 0.41 3.72
C ALA A 113 -11.09 0.68 2.94
N LEU A 114 -11.33 -0.07 1.87
CA LEU A 114 -12.52 0.10 1.04
C LEU A 114 -13.81 -0.18 1.85
N ASN A 115 -13.81 -1.21 2.71
CA ASN A 115 -14.94 -1.50 3.59
C ASN A 115 -15.14 -0.43 4.67
N SER A 116 -14.10 0.30 5.05
CA SER A 116 -14.17 1.43 5.99
C SER A 116 -14.59 2.75 5.33
N GLY A 117 -15.01 2.73 4.04
CA GLY A 117 -15.54 3.90 3.35
C GLY A 117 -14.52 4.72 2.57
N TYR A 118 -13.28 4.24 2.37
CA TYR A 118 -12.39 4.87 1.40
C TYR A 118 -12.92 4.67 -0.01
N ASP A 119 -12.82 5.70 -0.83
CA ASP A 119 -13.26 5.67 -2.23
C ASP A 119 -12.22 5.05 -3.16
N GLY A 120 -10.95 5.08 -2.75
CA GLY A 120 -9.87 4.48 -3.51
C GLY A 120 -8.62 4.23 -2.67
N VAL A 121 -7.77 3.31 -3.15
CA VAL A 121 -6.48 2.98 -2.55
C VAL A 121 -5.40 3.04 -3.61
N MET A 122 -4.41 3.90 -3.43
CA MET A 122 -3.22 3.99 -4.27
C MET A 122 -2.01 3.45 -3.53
N MET A 123 -1.31 2.51 -4.13
CA MET A 123 -0.02 2.04 -3.64
C MET A 123 1.09 2.69 -4.45
N MET A 124 2.04 3.33 -3.78
CA MET A 124 3.18 3.96 -4.41
C MET A 124 4.48 3.36 -3.88
N GLY A 125 5.34 2.91 -4.76
CA GLY A 125 6.62 2.31 -4.34
C GLY A 125 7.71 2.35 -5.38
N CYS A 126 8.85 1.79 -5.01
CA CYS A 126 10.04 1.77 -5.84
C CYS A 126 9.75 1.15 -7.21
N LYS A 127 10.39 1.67 -8.22
CA LYS A 127 10.42 1.07 -9.55
C LYS A 127 10.99 -0.35 -9.48
N LYS A 128 10.56 -1.20 -10.39
CA LYS A 128 11.13 -2.53 -10.62
C LYS A 128 11.85 -2.54 -11.98
N GLY A 129 12.84 -3.40 -12.12
CA GLY A 129 13.58 -3.57 -13.37
C GLY A 129 15.08 -3.40 -13.18
N ASP A 130 15.83 -3.52 -14.28
CA ASP A 130 17.30 -3.56 -14.25
C ASP A 130 17.95 -2.19 -13.98
N ASP A 131 17.29 -1.12 -14.41
CA ASP A 131 17.83 0.25 -14.29
C ASP A 131 17.56 0.89 -12.91
N TYR A 132 16.58 0.39 -12.19
CA TYR A 132 16.21 0.88 -10.86
C TYR A 132 15.63 -0.26 -10.05
N GLN A 133 16.28 -0.59 -8.95
CA GLN A 133 15.87 -1.71 -8.13
C GLN A 133 15.25 -1.26 -6.81
N CYS A 134 14.21 -1.97 -6.40
CA CYS A 134 13.67 -1.85 -5.05
C CYS A 134 14.77 -2.09 -4.01
N HIS A 135 14.86 -1.24 -2.98
CA HIS A 135 15.81 -1.39 -1.87
C HIS A 135 15.78 -2.77 -1.21
N PHE A 136 14.64 -3.44 -1.29
CA PHE A 136 14.47 -4.80 -0.81
C PHE A 136 14.37 -5.81 -1.96
N VAL A 137 15.01 -5.53 -3.07
CA VAL A 137 15.22 -6.36 -4.27
C VAL A 137 13.91 -6.77 -4.94
N LYS A 138 13.05 -7.55 -4.28
CA LYS A 138 11.80 -8.11 -4.83
C LYS A 138 10.53 -7.46 -4.29
N GLY A 139 10.62 -6.43 -3.45
CA GLY A 139 9.46 -5.88 -2.77
C GLY A 139 8.38 -5.37 -3.72
N SER A 140 8.75 -4.56 -4.71
CA SER A 140 7.83 -4.03 -5.72
C SER A 140 7.28 -5.14 -6.64
N GLU A 141 8.12 -6.08 -7.07
CA GLU A 141 7.69 -7.23 -7.87
C GLU A 141 6.62 -8.05 -7.14
N MET A 142 6.87 -8.38 -5.86
CA MET A 142 5.94 -9.13 -5.03
C MET A 142 4.62 -8.39 -4.80
N ALA A 143 4.68 -7.07 -4.64
CA ALA A 143 3.49 -6.23 -4.56
C ALA A 143 2.66 -6.31 -5.84
N HIS A 144 3.28 -6.09 -6.99
CA HIS A 144 2.61 -6.19 -8.29
C HIS A 144 1.98 -7.55 -8.53
N TYR A 145 2.69 -8.63 -8.19
CA TYR A 145 2.14 -9.98 -8.30
C TYR A 145 0.88 -10.18 -7.45
N ARG A 146 0.88 -9.68 -6.20
CA ARG A 146 -0.32 -9.77 -5.35
C ARG A 146 -1.45 -8.90 -5.87
N MET A 147 -1.13 -7.69 -6.32
CA MET A 147 -2.12 -6.75 -6.82
C MET A 147 -2.74 -7.17 -8.15
N SER A 148 -2.03 -7.96 -8.97
CA SER A 148 -2.63 -8.51 -10.19
C SER A 148 -3.85 -9.39 -9.92
N LYS A 149 -4.02 -9.87 -8.69
CA LYS A 149 -5.15 -10.71 -8.26
C LYS A 149 -6.24 -9.94 -7.51
N ILE A 150 -5.98 -8.68 -7.14
CA ILE A 150 -6.94 -7.91 -6.32
C ILE A 150 -8.23 -7.60 -7.09
N GLY A 151 -8.16 -7.45 -8.40
CA GLY A 151 -9.31 -7.15 -9.24
C GLY A 151 -10.44 -8.17 -9.13
N ASP A 152 -10.12 -9.46 -8.98
CA ASP A 152 -11.13 -10.50 -8.80
C ASP A 152 -11.80 -10.39 -7.42
N THR A 153 -11.04 -10.04 -6.39
CA THR A 153 -11.57 -9.79 -5.04
C THR A 153 -12.49 -8.57 -5.03
N LEU A 154 -12.11 -7.49 -5.71
CA LEU A 154 -12.94 -6.28 -5.82
C LEU A 154 -14.26 -6.56 -6.54
N LYS A 155 -14.24 -7.31 -7.63
CA LYS A 155 -15.45 -7.74 -8.34
C LYS A 155 -16.39 -8.54 -7.45
N GLN A 156 -15.85 -9.44 -6.61
CA GLN A 156 -16.65 -10.20 -5.64
C GLN A 156 -17.31 -9.29 -4.58
N LEU A 157 -16.66 -8.17 -4.24
CA LEU A 157 -17.19 -7.16 -3.34
C LEU A 157 -18.14 -6.16 -4.05
N GLY A 158 -18.35 -6.28 -5.35
CA GLY A 158 -19.16 -5.35 -6.14
C GLY A 158 -18.49 -3.99 -6.35
N LEU A 159 -17.16 -3.93 -6.26
CA LEU A 159 -16.37 -2.72 -6.41
C LEU A 159 -15.62 -2.71 -7.74
N GLU A 160 -15.43 -1.51 -8.29
CA GLU A 160 -14.69 -1.30 -9.52
C GLU A 160 -13.18 -1.55 -9.28
N PRO A 161 -12.52 -2.34 -10.15
CA PRO A 161 -11.07 -2.61 -10.03
C PRO A 161 -10.20 -1.35 -10.03
N GLU A 162 -10.65 -0.30 -10.69
CA GLU A 162 -9.98 0.98 -10.84
C GLU A 162 -9.84 1.75 -9.51
N ARG A 163 -10.58 1.33 -8.47
CA ARG A 163 -10.44 1.87 -7.10
C ARG A 163 -9.13 1.47 -6.43
N VAL A 164 -8.36 0.58 -7.03
CA VAL A 164 -7.05 0.19 -6.52
C VAL A 164 -6.01 0.35 -7.62
N GLN A 165 -5.01 1.20 -7.37
CA GLN A 165 -3.91 1.43 -8.30
C GLN A 165 -2.56 1.19 -7.65
N THR A 166 -1.58 0.78 -8.46
CA THR A 166 -0.18 0.67 -8.06
C THR A 166 0.66 1.55 -8.97
N GLN A 167 1.43 2.46 -8.38
CA GLN A 167 2.31 3.39 -9.08
C GLN A 167 3.78 3.16 -8.70
N GLU A 168 4.64 3.17 -9.69
CA GLU A 168 6.09 3.08 -9.49
C GLU A 168 6.69 4.49 -9.56
N VAL A 169 7.44 4.87 -8.53
CA VAL A 169 8.07 6.18 -8.39
C VAL A 169 9.49 6.04 -7.88
N ALA A 170 10.33 7.00 -8.24
CA ALA A 170 11.65 7.18 -7.67
C ALA A 170 11.61 8.28 -6.60
N ILE A 171 12.60 8.30 -5.70
CA ILE A 171 12.75 9.33 -4.68
C ILE A 171 12.81 10.76 -5.27
N THR A 172 13.25 10.89 -6.52
CA THR A 172 13.35 12.17 -7.24
C THR A 172 12.06 12.60 -7.94
N ASP A 173 11.03 11.77 -7.93
CA ASP A 173 9.78 11.97 -8.69
C ASP A 173 8.78 12.90 -7.96
N ASN A 174 9.26 13.89 -7.21
CA ASN A 174 8.46 14.80 -6.38
C ASN A 174 7.30 15.49 -7.11
N ALA A 175 7.54 16.08 -8.29
CA ALA A 175 6.49 16.68 -9.10
C ALA A 175 5.55 15.63 -9.72
N ARG A 176 6.09 14.45 -10.03
CA ARG A 176 5.31 13.36 -10.61
C ARG A 176 4.35 12.74 -9.61
N VAL A 177 4.76 12.56 -8.34
CA VAL A 177 3.88 12.00 -7.31
C VAL A 177 2.65 12.88 -7.08
N ALA A 178 2.81 14.21 -7.05
CA ALA A 178 1.70 15.14 -6.93
C ALA A 178 0.71 15.00 -8.10
N ARG A 179 1.23 14.95 -9.33
CA ARG A 179 0.40 14.77 -10.52
C ARG A 179 -0.35 13.43 -10.54
N LEU A 180 0.32 12.33 -10.17
CA LEU A 180 -0.31 11.01 -10.08
C LEU A 180 -1.46 10.98 -9.06
N ILE A 181 -1.30 11.72 -7.95
CA ILE A 181 -2.37 11.86 -6.95
C ILE A 181 -3.56 12.60 -7.54
N ASP A 182 -3.33 13.74 -8.18
CA ASP A 182 -4.41 14.55 -8.75
C ASP A 182 -5.14 13.82 -9.90
N GLU A 183 -4.40 13.10 -10.76
CA GLU A 183 -4.97 12.24 -11.80
C GLU A 183 -5.85 11.15 -11.20
N TYR A 184 -5.40 10.51 -10.12
CA TYR A 184 -6.18 9.47 -9.46
C TYR A 184 -7.41 10.02 -8.72
N VAL A 185 -7.30 11.17 -8.09
CA VAL A 185 -8.46 11.87 -7.50
C VAL A 185 -9.50 12.18 -8.57
N ALA A 186 -9.08 12.67 -9.74
CA ALA A 186 -9.99 12.92 -10.87
C ALA A 186 -10.69 11.63 -11.33
N GLN A 187 -9.94 10.54 -11.47
CA GLN A 187 -10.50 9.24 -11.83
C GLN A 187 -11.52 8.73 -10.81
N ILE A 188 -11.23 8.83 -9.51
CA ILE A 188 -12.18 8.41 -8.47
C ILE A 188 -13.44 9.29 -8.49
N ASN A 189 -13.32 10.59 -8.79
CA ASN A 189 -14.48 11.46 -8.96
C ASN A 189 -15.36 11.03 -10.16
N GLU A 190 -14.76 10.54 -11.23
CA GLU A 190 -15.52 10.01 -12.40
C GLU A 190 -16.23 8.70 -12.07
N ILE A 191 -15.59 7.81 -11.31
CA ILE A 191 -16.19 6.53 -10.86
C ILE A 191 -17.33 6.81 -9.87
N GLY A 192 -17.17 7.84 -9.04
CA GLY A 192 -18.10 8.17 -7.96
C GLY A 192 -17.71 7.58 -6.61
N LEU A 193 -18.47 7.93 -5.59
CA LEU A 193 -18.22 7.52 -4.21
C LEU A 193 -18.31 5.99 -4.06
N SER A 194 -17.56 5.46 -3.10
CA SER A 194 -17.63 4.03 -2.79
C SER A 194 -19.03 3.66 -2.28
N PRO A 195 -19.64 2.58 -2.79
CA PRO A 195 -20.92 2.09 -2.25
C PRO A 195 -20.81 1.63 -0.78
N MET A 196 -19.59 1.45 -0.26
CA MET A 196 -19.34 1.10 1.15
C MET A 196 -19.26 2.33 2.07
N LYS A 197 -19.29 3.55 1.51
CA LYS A 197 -19.26 4.78 2.30
C LYS A 197 -20.58 4.93 3.06
N GLY A 198 -20.51 5.24 4.33
CA GLY A 198 -21.68 5.34 5.21
C GLY A 198 -22.11 4.04 5.93
N PHE A 199 -21.40 2.93 5.69
CA PHE A 199 -21.61 1.66 6.39
C PHE A 199 -20.51 1.31 7.42
N GLY A 200 -19.54 2.19 7.61
CA GLY A 200 -18.41 1.99 8.54
C GLY A 200 -18.64 2.51 9.94
#